data_e45526d65bae84295bb42df00b180152
#
_entry.id   e45526d65bae84295bb42df00b180152
#
_cell.length_a   1.000
_cell.length_b   1.000
_cell.length_c   1.000
_cell.angle_alpha   90.00
_cell.angle_beta   90.00
_cell.angle_gamma   90.00
#
_symmetry.space_group_name_H-M   'P 1'
#
loop_
_entity.id
_entity.type
_entity.pdbx_description
1 polymer ?
#
loop_
_entity_poly.entity_id
_entity_poly.type
_entity_poly.pdbx_seq_one_letter_code
_entity_poly.pdbx_strand_id
1 'polypeptide(L)'
;MKNLIGLLIILLLSNGLSSCTEKKQDSNIIATKPKPAQKKETQSMGDYHQSMPVEWLGTNYVVEVSRQSDKALPLADDGMGNKYYDNQITLKILRHDHSEFFNRTFSKADFVSYVDEAYRKNSALLGIVFDKAEGNYIQFAVSVGSPDKMSDEYVPLVMKVSNLGAITIHKDTQLDTRNTRLDDTDSDPEEEDDI
;
A
#
# COMPACT_ATOMS: atom_id res chain seq x y z
N MET A 1 68.18 -30.85 -59.81
CA MET A 1 66.86 -30.17 -59.64
C MET A 1 65.75 -31.09 -59.10
N LYS A 2 65.75 -32.39 -59.33
CA LYS A 2 64.73 -33.32 -58.82
C LYS A 2 64.76 -33.52 -57.30
N ASN A 3 65.96 -33.46 -56.67
CA ASN A 3 66.10 -33.69 -55.22
C ASN A 3 65.69 -32.46 -54.36
N LEU A 4 65.71 -31.24 -54.95
CA LEU A 4 65.37 -30.02 -54.27
C LEU A 4 63.82 -29.87 -54.07
N ILE A 5 63.07 -30.39 -55.06
CA ILE A 5 61.60 -30.38 -55.04
C ILE A 5 61.07 -31.38 -54.02
N GLY A 6 61.74 -32.55 -53.87
CA GLY A 6 61.37 -33.53 -52.83
C GLY A 6 61.52 -33.01 -51.40
N LEU A 7 62.62 -32.25 -51.17
CA LEU A 7 62.90 -31.66 -49.85
C LEU A 7 61.92 -30.54 -49.48
N LEU A 8 61.46 -29.77 -50.50
CA LEU A 8 60.47 -28.69 -50.29
C LEU A 8 59.06 -29.23 -49.96
N ILE A 9 58.69 -30.36 -50.54
CA ILE A 9 57.41 -31.03 -50.29
C ILE A 9 57.37 -31.63 -48.88
N ILE A 10 58.43 -32.16 -48.36
CA ILE A 10 58.53 -32.71 -47.02
C ILE A 10 58.47 -31.60 -45.96
N LEU A 11 59.05 -30.41 -46.25
CA LEU A 11 59.00 -29.28 -45.33
C LEU A 11 57.62 -28.65 -45.21
N LEU A 12 56.73 -28.78 -46.22
CA LEU A 12 55.38 -28.27 -46.24
C LEU A 12 54.37 -29.18 -45.54
N LEU A 13 54.68 -30.44 -45.30
CA LEU A 13 53.84 -31.42 -44.65
C LEU A 13 54.01 -31.47 -43.12
N SER A 14 55.07 -30.81 -42.56
CA SER A 14 55.35 -30.84 -41.13
C SER A 14 54.64 -29.79 -40.29
N ASN A 15 53.87 -28.86 -40.88
CA ASN A 15 53.18 -27.78 -40.17
C ASN A 15 51.66 -27.99 -39.91
N GLY A 16 51.16 -29.24 -40.15
CA GLY A 16 49.74 -29.53 -40.11
C GLY A 16 49.19 -30.17 -38.81
N LEU A 17 49.99 -30.32 -37.75
CA LEU A 17 49.57 -30.95 -36.50
C LEU A 17 49.57 -29.96 -35.31
N SER A 18 48.95 -28.82 -35.49
CA SER A 18 48.49 -28.01 -34.33
C SER A 18 47.29 -28.71 -33.74
N SER A 19 47.56 -29.70 -32.90
CA SER A 19 46.54 -30.28 -32.03
C SER A 19 45.93 -29.17 -31.19
N CYS A 20 44.70 -28.78 -31.50
CA CYS A 20 43.82 -28.04 -30.57
C CYS A 20 43.60 -28.93 -29.36
N THR A 21 44.38 -28.76 -28.32
CA THR A 21 44.00 -29.20 -26.99
C THR A 21 42.78 -28.37 -26.56
N GLU A 22 41.58 -28.94 -26.73
CA GLU A 22 40.41 -28.46 -26.01
C GLU A 22 40.78 -28.45 -24.53
N LYS A 23 41.03 -27.24 -23.99
CA LYS A 23 40.94 -27.03 -22.57
C LYS A 23 39.49 -27.37 -22.20
N LYS A 24 39.27 -28.55 -21.60
CA LYS A 24 38.10 -28.80 -20.79
C LYS A 24 38.05 -27.63 -19.81
N GLN A 25 37.17 -26.65 -20.06
CA GLN A 25 36.73 -25.77 -19.03
C GLN A 25 36.08 -26.69 -18.00
N ASP A 26 36.80 -26.91 -16.92
CA ASP A 26 36.16 -27.33 -15.68
C ASP A 26 35.08 -26.28 -15.38
N SER A 27 33.86 -26.57 -15.83
CA SER A 27 32.68 -25.85 -15.39
C SER A 27 32.46 -26.22 -13.92
N ASN A 28 33.39 -25.75 -13.08
CA ASN A 28 33.13 -25.69 -11.64
C ASN A 28 32.09 -24.59 -11.46
N ILE A 29 30.84 -24.88 -11.87
CA ILE A 29 29.69 -24.12 -11.48
C ILE A 29 29.59 -24.36 -9.98
N ILE A 30 30.29 -23.55 -9.20
CA ILE A 30 30.03 -23.37 -7.80
C ILE A 30 28.62 -22.80 -7.79
N ALA A 31 27.62 -23.68 -7.76
CA ALA A 31 26.26 -23.29 -7.42
C ALA A 31 26.34 -22.73 -6.00
N THR A 32 26.60 -21.45 -5.91
CA THR A 32 26.49 -20.74 -4.63
C THR A 32 25.08 -20.98 -4.17
N LYS A 33 24.97 -21.82 -3.11
CA LYS A 33 23.71 -22.09 -2.45
C LYS A 33 23.04 -20.73 -2.18
N PRO A 34 21.82 -20.47 -2.69
CA PRO A 34 21.21 -19.16 -2.53
C PRO A 34 21.24 -18.83 -1.05
N LYS A 35 21.81 -17.67 -0.71
CA LYS A 35 21.86 -17.19 0.66
C LYS A 35 20.42 -17.18 1.16
N PRO A 36 20.10 -17.81 2.33
CA PRO A 36 18.73 -17.81 2.83
C PRO A 36 18.22 -16.38 2.83
N ALA A 37 17.04 -16.13 2.25
CA ALA A 37 16.44 -14.82 2.24
C ALA A 37 16.32 -14.37 3.70
N GLN A 38 16.91 -13.25 4.04
CA GLN A 38 16.80 -12.70 5.38
C GLN A 38 15.32 -12.45 5.64
N LYS A 39 14.79 -13.04 6.71
CA LYS A 39 13.42 -12.83 7.12
C LYS A 39 13.27 -11.34 7.47
N LYS A 40 12.50 -10.61 6.67
CA LYS A 40 12.21 -9.20 6.94
C LYS A 40 11.45 -9.11 8.27
N GLU A 41 11.83 -8.15 9.10
CA GLU A 41 11.12 -7.89 10.35
C GLU A 41 9.73 -7.32 10.07
N THR A 42 8.75 -7.69 10.92
CA THR A 42 7.40 -7.11 10.84
C THR A 42 7.46 -5.65 11.28
N GLN A 43 6.93 -4.77 10.45
CA GLN A 43 6.96 -3.32 10.64
C GLN A 43 5.73 -2.82 11.41
N SER A 44 5.80 -1.60 11.93
CA SER A 44 4.67 -0.85 12.50
C SER A 44 4.43 0.40 11.66
N MET A 45 3.15 0.73 11.46
CA MET A 45 2.76 1.98 10.81
C MET A 45 2.96 3.21 11.71
N GLY A 46 3.28 2.98 12.99
CA GLY A 46 3.44 4.00 14.02
C GLY A 46 2.12 4.35 14.72
N ASP A 47 2.26 4.84 15.93
CA ASP A 47 1.13 5.24 16.76
C ASP A 47 0.87 6.74 16.62
N TYR A 48 -0.36 7.17 16.80
CA TYR A 48 -0.68 8.58 16.92
C TYR A 48 -1.86 8.81 17.88
N HIS A 49 -1.92 10.01 18.39
CA HIS A 49 -3.05 10.51 19.17
C HIS A 49 -3.41 11.92 18.70
N GLN A 50 -4.69 12.15 18.49
CA GLN A 50 -5.24 13.44 18.10
C GLN A 50 -6.41 13.77 19.01
N SER A 51 -6.50 15.01 19.47
CA SER A 51 -7.62 15.54 20.24
C SER A 51 -8.02 16.89 19.64
N MET A 52 -9.30 17.10 19.39
CA MET A 52 -9.81 18.36 18.81
C MET A 52 -11.17 18.74 19.38
N PRO A 53 -11.41 20.04 19.62
CA PRO A 53 -12.73 20.55 19.96
C PRO A 53 -13.63 20.54 18.74
N VAL A 54 -14.90 20.18 18.92
CA VAL A 54 -15.92 20.12 17.88
C VAL A 54 -17.20 20.73 18.43
N GLU A 55 -17.76 21.73 17.74
CA GLU A 55 -19.09 22.21 18.03
C GLU A 55 -20.13 21.30 17.34
N TRP A 56 -21.06 20.77 18.11
CA TRP A 56 -22.13 19.91 17.63
C TRP A 56 -23.38 20.06 18.49
N LEU A 57 -24.57 20.13 17.86
CA LEU A 57 -25.84 20.31 18.53
C LEU A 57 -25.88 21.54 19.48
N GLY A 58 -25.16 22.60 19.10
CA GLY A 58 -25.09 23.85 19.86
C GLY A 58 -24.30 23.77 21.16
N THR A 59 -23.44 22.74 21.33
CA THR A 59 -22.52 22.60 22.46
C THR A 59 -21.17 22.07 22.02
N ASN A 60 -20.15 22.20 22.90
CA ASN A 60 -18.81 21.77 22.62
C ASN A 60 -18.61 20.31 23.04
N TYR A 61 -17.97 19.56 22.15
CA TYR A 61 -17.45 18.21 22.38
C TYR A 61 -15.95 18.19 22.15
N VAL A 62 -15.29 17.13 22.60
CA VAL A 62 -13.91 16.83 22.23
C VAL A 62 -13.89 15.47 21.55
N VAL A 63 -13.36 15.44 20.34
CA VAL A 63 -13.12 14.20 19.59
C VAL A 63 -11.67 13.78 19.80
N GLU A 64 -11.46 12.58 20.32
CA GLU A 64 -10.15 11.98 20.51
C GLU A 64 -10.03 10.74 19.64
N VAL A 65 -8.93 10.65 18.90
CA VAL A 65 -8.59 9.48 18.07
C VAL A 65 -7.18 9.01 18.44
N SER A 66 -7.06 7.74 18.81
CA SER A 66 -5.78 7.11 19.12
C SER A 66 -5.60 5.87 18.26
N ARG A 67 -4.51 5.81 17.49
CA ARG A 67 -4.12 4.60 16.73
C ARG A 67 -2.91 3.96 17.39
N GLN A 68 -2.96 2.64 17.52
CA GLN A 68 -1.87 1.82 18.04
C GLN A 68 -1.77 0.52 17.22
N SER A 69 -0.54 0.08 16.98
CA SER A 69 -0.31 -1.23 16.37
C SER A 69 -0.64 -2.34 17.36
N ASP A 70 -1.37 -3.37 16.91
CA ASP A 70 -1.73 -4.52 17.73
C ASP A 70 -1.13 -5.82 17.16
N LYS A 71 -0.25 -6.44 17.95
CA LYS A 71 0.42 -7.71 17.60
C LYS A 71 -0.50 -8.93 17.63
N ALA A 72 -1.68 -8.82 18.23
CA ALA A 72 -2.68 -9.88 18.30
C ALA A 72 -3.54 -9.97 17.03
N LEU A 73 -3.57 -8.90 16.23
CA LEU A 73 -4.31 -8.86 14.97
C LEU A 73 -3.56 -9.62 13.85
N PRO A 74 -4.29 -10.12 12.84
CA PRO A 74 -3.67 -10.64 11.62
C PRO A 74 -2.75 -9.60 10.99
N LEU A 75 -1.59 -10.04 10.49
CA LEU A 75 -0.64 -9.14 9.82
C LEU A 75 -1.20 -8.63 8.50
N ALA A 76 -0.96 -7.36 8.21
CA ALA A 76 -1.15 -6.77 6.91
C ALA A 76 0.08 -7.00 6.01
N ASP A 77 -0.09 -6.83 4.70
CA ASP A 77 0.92 -7.07 3.66
C ASP A 77 0.87 -5.96 2.62
N ASP A 78 2.02 -5.49 2.16
CA ASP A 78 2.13 -4.46 1.13
C ASP A 78 2.16 -5.01 -0.32
N GLY A 79 1.97 -6.30 -0.49
CA GLY A 79 2.09 -6.98 -1.80
C GLY A 79 3.55 -7.19 -2.25
N MET A 80 4.55 -6.60 -1.59
CA MET A 80 5.98 -6.73 -1.90
C MET A 80 6.72 -7.65 -0.91
N GLY A 81 5.97 -8.36 -0.08
CA GLY A 81 6.48 -9.32 0.91
C GLY A 81 6.96 -8.69 2.21
N ASN A 82 6.64 -7.43 2.49
CA ASN A 82 6.79 -6.86 3.82
C ASN A 82 5.51 -7.10 4.64
N LYS A 83 5.69 -7.37 5.92
CA LYS A 83 4.58 -7.60 6.86
C LYS A 83 4.50 -6.45 7.85
N TYR A 84 3.28 -6.12 8.21
CA TYR A 84 2.98 -5.02 9.13
C TYR A 84 2.02 -5.49 10.21
N TYR A 85 2.20 -5.00 11.43
CA TYR A 85 1.19 -5.11 12.47
C TYR A 85 0.00 -4.24 12.08
N ASP A 86 -1.22 -4.80 12.08
CA ASP A 86 -2.43 -4.03 11.87
C ASP A 86 -2.73 -3.16 13.08
N ASN A 87 -3.63 -2.21 12.96
CA ASN A 87 -3.92 -1.21 13.98
C ASN A 87 -5.25 -1.46 14.68
N GLN A 88 -5.30 -1.05 15.93
CA GLN A 88 -6.52 -0.67 16.61
C GLN A 88 -6.62 0.85 16.69
N ILE A 89 -7.82 1.38 16.48
CA ILE A 89 -8.11 2.82 16.57
C ILE A 89 -9.23 3.03 17.55
N THR A 90 -8.93 3.71 18.65
CA THR A 90 -9.93 4.12 19.65
C THR A 90 -10.43 5.51 19.29
N LEU A 91 -11.75 5.62 19.10
CA LEU A 91 -12.46 6.87 18.93
C LEU A 91 -13.25 7.15 20.20
N LYS A 92 -13.00 8.32 20.80
CA LYS A 92 -13.80 8.85 21.91
C LYS A 92 -14.41 10.18 21.52
N ILE A 93 -15.62 10.40 21.96
CA ILE A 93 -16.29 11.70 21.89
C ILE A 93 -16.69 12.06 23.32
N LEU A 94 -16.13 13.13 23.83
CA LEU A 94 -16.36 13.62 25.19
C LEU A 94 -17.27 14.83 25.15
N ARG A 95 -18.16 14.95 26.13
CA ARG A 95 -18.99 16.15 26.33
C ARG A 95 -18.12 17.26 26.92
N HIS A 96 -18.69 18.48 27.04
CA HIS A 96 -18.00 19.63 27.61
C HIS A 96 -17.56 19.43 29.08
N ASP A 97 -18.21 18.55 29.80
CA ASP A 97 -17.91 18.17 31.19
C ASP A 97 -16.92 16.98 31.26
N HIS A 98 -16.30 16.61 30.14
CA HIS A 98 -15.40 15.45 29.95
C HIS A 98 -16.05 14.08 30.21
N SER A 99 -17.37 13.97 30.38
CA SER A 99 -18.04 12.68 30.39
C SER A 99 -18.03 12.05 29.01
N GLU A 100 -17.90 10.72 28.94
CA GLU A 100 -17.89 10.00 27.67
C GLU A 100 -19.32 9.99 27.06
N PHE A 101 -19.44 10.54 25.86
CA PHE A 101 -20.62 10.36 25.02
C PHE A 101 -20.50 9.08 24.18
N PHE A 102 -19.32 8.84 23.63
CA PHE A 102 -19.03 7.69 22.80
C PHE A 102 -17.60 7.23 23.04
N ASN A 103 -17.40 5.91 23.11
CA ASN A 103 -16.06 5.31 23.24
C ASN A 103 -16.09 3.93 22.60
N ARG A 104 -15.33 3.75 21.51
CA ARG A 104 -15.20 2.47 20.84
C ARG A 104 -13.84 2.30 20.20
N THR A 105 -13.30 1.10 20.31
CA THR A 105 -12.09 0.67 19.61
C THR A 105 -12.50 -0.10 18.38
N PHE A 106 -11.91 0.26 17.25
CA PHE A 106 -12.13 -0.33 15.94
C PHE A 106 -10.88 -1.07 15.49
N SER A 107 -11.08 -2.14 14.75
CA SER A 107 -10.06 -2.84 13.97
C SER A 107 -10.51 -2.93 12.51
N LYS A 108 -9.65 -3.42 11.62
CA LYS A 108 -10.05 -3.67 10.22
C LYS A 108 -11.30 -4.56 10.10
N ALA A 109 -11.49 -5.49 11.03
CA ALA A 109 -12.64 -6.40 11.02
C ALA A 109 -14.00 -5.68 11.03
N ASP A 110 -14.08 -4.49 11.61
CA ASP A 110 -15.30 -3.67 11.64
C ASP A 110 -15.67 -3.11 10.24
N PHE A 111 -14.72 -3.11 9.31
CA PHE A 111 -14.85 -2.47 8.00
C PHE A 111 -14.81 -3.46 6.81
N VAL A 112 -14.50 -4.74 7.03
CA VAL A 112 -14.33 -5.72 5.94
C VAL A 112 -15.56 -5.92 5.07
N SER A 113 -16.76 -5.64 5.58
CA SER A 113 -18.02 -5.75 4.81
C SER A 113 -18.17 -4.63 3.78
N TYR A 114 -17.41 -3.55 3.91
CA TYR A 114 -17.50 -2.35 3.08
C TYR A 114 -16.34 -2.24 2.08
N VAL A 115 -15.37 -3.15 2.12
CA VAL A 115 -14.23 -3.17 1.22
C VAL A 115 -14.26 -4.38 0.30
N ASP A 116 -13.63 -4.24 -0.87
CA ASP A 116 -13.54 -5.31 -1.85
C ASP A 116 -12.64 -6.46 -1.38
N GLU A 117 -12.80 -7.65 -1.97
CA GLU A 117 -12.10 -8.88 -1.58
C GLU A 117 -10.57 -8.69 -1.53
N ALA A 118 -10.01 -7.90 -2.47
CA ALA A 118 -8.58 -7.62 -2.53
C ALA A 118 -8.05 -6.96 -1.24
N TYR A 119 -8.87 -6.09 -0.62
CA TYR A 119 -8.49 -5.35 0.58
C TYR A 119 -8.81 -6.09 1.89
N ARG A 120 -9.61 -7.15 1.86
CA ARG A 120 -10.01 -7.85 3.10
C ARG A 120 -8.85 -8.53 3.82
N LYS A 121 -7.91 -9.12 3.06
CA LYS A 121 -6.84 -9.95 3.64
C LYS A 121 -5.57 -9.17 3.92
N ASN A 122 -5.10 -8.41 2.95
CA ASN A 122 -3.74 -7.88 2.96
C ASN A 122 -3.63 -6.42 3.43
N SER A 123 -4.74 -5.71 3.50
CA SER A 123 -4.77 -4.32 3.96
C SER A 123 -4.67 -4.18 5.47
N ALA A 124 -4.55 -2.94 5.92
CA ALA A 124 -4.62 -2.50 7.31
C ALA A 124 -5.69 -1.44 7.51
N LEU A 125 -6.13 -1.25 8.76
CA LEU A 125 -6.88 -0.06 9.15
C LEU A 125 -5.90 1.10 9.27
N LEU A 126 -5.92 2.03 8.31
CA LEU A 126 -4.94 3.11 8.21
C LEU A 126 -5.28 4.28 9.12
N GLY A 127 -6.55 4.66 9.19
CA GLY A 127 -6.96 5.84 9.95
C GLY A 127 -8.46 5.98 10.12
N ILE A 128 -8.83 6.72 11.15
CA ILE A 128 -10.14 7.32 11.37
C ILE A 128 -9.88 8.79 11.65
N VAL A 129 -10.44 9.70 10.85
CA VAL A 129 -10.19 11.13 10.94
C VAL A 129 -11.53 11.86 11.01
N PHE A 130 -11.64 12.84 11.91
CA PHE A 130 -12.80 13.71 11.94
C PHE A 130 -12.94 14.45 10.62
N ASP A 131 -14.15 14.45 10.06
CA ASP A 131 -14.46 15.18 8.83
C ASP A 131 -15.35 16.39 9.17
N LYS A 132 -16.56 16.15 9.71
CA LYS A 132 -17.49 17.20 10.07
C LYS A 132 -18.51 16.76 11.12
N ALA A 133 -19.11 17.76 11.79
CA ALA A 133 -20.32 17.59 12.58
C ALA A 133 -21.49 18.30 11.90
N GLU A 134 -22.56 17.57 11.58
CA GLU A 134 -23.68 18.11 10.83
C GLU A 134 -24.99 17.45 11.27
N GLY A 135 -26.02 18.29 11.56
CA GLY A 135 -27.31 17.78 12.01
C GLY A 135 -27.15 16.84 13.20
N ASN A 136 -27.70 15.64 13.11
CA ASN A 136 -27.75 14.68 14.21
C ASN A 136 -26.56 13.69 14.22
N TYR A 137 -25.46 13.94 13.51
CA TYR A 137 -24.30 13.04 13.46
C TYR A 137 -22.95 13.77 13.37
N ILE A 138 -21.93 13.10 13.84
CA ILE A 138 -20.53 13.43 13.57
C ILE A 138 -20.02 12.44 12.53
N GLN A 139 -19.37 12.94 11.47
CA GLN A 139 -18.83 12.18 10.35
C GLN A 139 -17.32 12.05 10.46
N PHE A 140 -16.84 10.85 10.13
CA PHE A 140 -15.42 10.50 10.09
C PHE A 140 -15.09 9.90 8.74
N ALA A 141 -13.94 10.28 8.18
CA ALA A 141 -13.31 9.57 7.10
C ALA A 141 -12.53 8.38 7.66
N VAL A 142 -12.72 7.21 7.06
CA VAL A 142 -12.02 5.98 7.43
C VAL A 142 -11.28 5.45 6.22
N SER A 143 -10.04 4.98 6.41
CA SER A 143 -9.21 4.43 5.35
C SER A 143 -8.76 3.01 5.69
N VAL A 144 -9.01 2.08 4.75
CA VAL A 144 -8.53 0.69 4.80
C VAL A 144 -7.72 0.43 3.53
N GLY A 145 -6.45 0.10 3.65
CA GLY A 145 -5.59 -0.01 2.48
C GLY A 145 -4.20 -0.56 2.75
N SER A 146 -3.28 -0.27 1.86
CA SER A 146 -1.89 -0.71 1.94
C SER A 146 -1.21 -0.14 3.20
N PRO A 147 -0.51 -0.98 3.99
CA PRO A 147 0.23 -0.52 5.15
C PRO A 147 1.52 0.23 4.81
N ASP A 148 1.95 0.21 3.56
CA ASP A 148 3.13 0.93 3.10
C ASP A 148 2.84 2.43 3.07
N LYS A 149 3.68 3.22 3.77
CA LYS A 149 3.56 4.70 3.82
C LYS A 149 3.79 5.39 2.47
N MET A 150 4.42 4.70 1.53
CA MET A 150 4.68 5.21 0.18
C MET A 150 3.55 4.86 -0.81
N SER A 151 2.59 4.05 -0.39
CA SER A 151 1.44 3.66 -1.19
C SER A 151 0.28 4.61 -0.92
N ASP A 152 -0.45 4.97 -1.96
CA ASP A 152 -1.71 5.71 -1.94
C ASP A 152 -2.93 4.79 -2.15
N GLU A 153 -2.71 3.47 -2.13
CA GLU A 153 -3.78 2.48 -2.28
C GLU A 153 -4.61 2.33 -1.01
N TYR A 154 -5.83 2.82 -1.01
CA TYR A 154 -6.79 2.61 0.07
C TYR A 154 -8.23 2.71 -0.43
N VAL A 155 -9.14 2.12 0.33
CA VAL A 155 -10.59 2.27 0.15
C VAL A 155 -11.07 3.34 1.13
N PRO A 156 -11.60 4.47 0.64
CA PRO A 156 -12.18 5.49 1.47
C PRO A 156 -13.58 5.08 1.92
N LEU A 157 -13.85 5.22 3.22
CA LEU A 157 -15.14 4.94 3.83
C LEU A 157 -15.60 6.16 4.63
N VAL A 158 -16.91 6.32 4.73
CA VAL A 158 -17.54 7.28 5.61
C VAL A 158 -18.18 6.55 6.79
N MET A 159 -17.83 6.96 7.99
CA MET A 159 -18.44 6.49 9.23
C MET A 159 -19.16 7.66 9.92
N LYS A 160 -20.40 7.45 10.33
CA LYS A 160 -21.19 8.43 11.07
C LYS A 160 -21.56 7.90 12.44
N VAL A 161 -21.39 8.73 13.46
CA VAL A 161 -21.87 8.49 14.82
C VAL A 161 -23.03 9.43 15.07
N SER A 162 -24.23 8.88 15.32
CA SER A 162 -25.42 9.68 15.58
C SER A 162 -25.44 10.23 17.02
N ASN A 163 -26.34 11.19 17.28
CA ASN A 163 -26.59 11.73 18.62
C ASN A 163 -27.14 10.70 19.63
N LEU A 164 -27.46 9.49 19.18
CA LEU A 164 -27.81 8.34 20.02
C LEU A 164 -26.67 7.34 20.14
N GLY A 165 -25.47 7.62 19.59
CA GLY A 165 -24.32 6.72 19.59
C GLY A 165 -24.41 5.58 18.57
N ALA A 166 -25.41 5.58 17.67
CA ALA A 166 -25.49 4.58 16.61
C ALA A 166 -24.46 4.88 15.51
N ILE A 167 -23.87 3.79 14.95
CA ILE A 167 -22.85 3.87 13.90
C ILE A 167 -23.46 3.45 12.57
N THR A 168 -23.17 4.20 11.51
CA THR A 168 -23.41 3.80 10.12
C THR A 168 -22.10 3.93 9.32
N ILE A 169 -21.84 2.99 8.41
CA ILE A 169 -20.65 2.95 7.58
C ILE A 169 -21.07 2.70 6.13
N HIS A 170 -20.42 3.40 5.19
CA HIS A 170 -20.60 3.18 3.75
C HIS A 170 -19.31 3.57 2.98
N LYS A 171 -19.17 3.14 1.73
CA LYS A 171 -18.09 3.60 0.85
C LYS A 171 -18.27 5.09 0.56
N ASP A 172 -17.15 5.82 0.50
CA ASP A 172 -17.16 7.20 0.02
C ASP A 172 -17.13 7.18 -1.50
N THR A 173 -18.30 7.47 -2.11
CA THR A 173 -18.43 7.54 -3.57
C THR A 173 -18.15 8.93 -4.13
N GLN A 174 -17.92 9.94 -3.28
CA GLN A 174 -17.68 11.32 -3.75
C GLN A 174 -16.26 11.53 -4.26
N LEU A 175 -15.29 10.73 -3.80
CA LEU A 175 -13.92 10.80 -4.27
C LEU A 175 -13.79 10.25 -5.70
N ASP A 176 -14.56 9.24 -6.07
CA ASP A 176 -14.56 8.66 -7.43
C ASP A 176 -15.14 9.63 -8.47
N THR A 177 -16.12 10.47 -8.08
CA THR A 177 -16.76 11.43 -9.00
C THR A 177 -15.93 12.70 -9.23
N ARG A 178 -14.96 13.02 -8.38
CA ARG A 178 -14.06 14.18 -8.60
C ARG A 178 -13.00 13.90 -9.64
N ASN A 179 -12.51 12.69 -9.74
CA ASN A 179 -11.52 12.30 -10.76
C ASN A 179 -12.13 12.22 -12.16
N THR A 180 -13.42 11.91 -12.30
CA THR A 180 -14.11 11.83 -13.61
C THR A 180 -14.47 13.22 -14.16
N ARG A 181 -14.51 14.28 -13.34
CA ARG A 181 -14.84 15.64 -13.79
C ARG A 181 -13.65 16.48 -14.27
N LEU A 182 -12.43 15.99 -14.08
CA LEU A 182 -11.23 16.72 -14.53
C LEU A 182 -10.81 16.34 -15.97
N ASP A 183 -11.36 15.26 -16.54
CA ASP A 183 -11.02 14.82 -17.89
C ASP A 183 -11.99 15.34 -19.00
N ASP A 184 -13.12 15.98 -18.64
CA ASP A 184 -14.14 16.41 -19.62
C ASP A 184 -14.09 17.92 -19.97
N THR A 185 -13.03 18.67 -19.64
CA THR A 185 -12.96 20.12 -19.91
C THR A 185 -11.90 20.55 -20.90
N ASP A 186 -11.31 19.63 -21.69
CA ASP A 186 -10.44 19.99 -22.81
C ASP A 186 -11.06 19.54 -24.14
N SER A 187 -12.22 20.10 -24.49
CA SER A 187 -12.70 20.21 -25.86
C SER A 187 -12.80 21.71 -26.21
N ASP A 188 -11.71 22.21 -26.76
CA ASP A 188 -11.64 23.50 -27.42
C ASP A 188 -12.70 23.55 -28.56
N PRO A 189 -13.56 24.56 -28.63
CA PRO A 189 -14.35 24.80 -29.81
C PRO A 189 -13.47 25.40 -30.89
N GLU A 190 -13.21 24.63 -31.96
CA GLU A 190 -12.62 25.18 -33.19
C GLU A 190 -13.51 26.32 -33.71
N GLU A 191 -12.94 27.51 -33.75
CA GLU A 191 -13.53 28.65 -34.43
C GLU A 191 -13.51 28.37 -35.96
N GLU A 192 -14.68 28.11 -36.54
CA GLU A 192 -14.85 28.21 -37.98
C GLU A 192 -14.90 29.68 -38.40
N ASP A 193 -13.78 30.15 -38.95
CA ASP A 193 -13.72 31.41 -39.74
C ASP A 193 -14.40 31.13 -41.13
N ASP A 194 -15.61 31.64 -41.29
CA ASP A 194 -16.24 31.82 -42.61
C ASP A 194 -15.87 33.19 -43.20
N ILE A 195 -15.25 33.10 -44.37
CA ILE A 195 -14.97 34.22 -45.30
C ILE A 195 -16.15 34.41 -46.26
#